data_66961c309bf94a4d8efde966674a607e
#
_entry.id   66961c309bf94a4d8efde966674a607e
#
_cell.length_a   1.000
_cell.length_b   1.000
_cell.length_c   1.000
_cell.angle_alpha   90.00
_cell.angle_beta   90.00
_cell.angle_gamma   90.00
#
_symmetry.space_group_name_H-M   'P 1'
#
loop_
_entity.id
_entity.type
_entity.pdbx_description
1 polymer ?
#
loop_
_entity_poly.entity_id
_entity_poly.type
_entity_poly.pdbx_seq_one_letter_code
_entity_poly.pdbx_strand_id
1 'polypeptide(L)'
;KDQFEILRQQPFETEEDITRYFTLLPEGQLKCAYDAMKAETDMEHKKRQQDELRLLIKPGRIDVNLMTKVDCTLDRVDNRILDPDKTDALTGLKGFAESDLQSSVIFSAGMNPRLYGAIAKYPDFFPDSSGEIKKQIVLKVSDYRSAAIQGRFLAKKGIWVSEWRFESGLNCGGHAFATQGMLMGPILKEFKERRLELIET
;
A
#
# COMPACT_ATOMS: atom_id res chain seq x y z
N LYS A 1 -7.20 -9.06 11.69
CA LYS A 1 -6.37 -9.43 12.87
C LYS A 1 -6.83 -10.76 13.46
N ASP A 2 -8.09 -10.93 13.75
CA ASP A 2 -8.64 -12.12 14.42
C ASP A 2 -8.34 -13.43 13.68
N GLN A 3 -8.44 -13.45 12.37
CA GLN A 3 -8.10 -14.62 11.57
C GLN A 3 -6.63 -15.03 11.67
N PHE A 4 -5.70 -14.07 11.81
CA PHE A 4 -4.28 -14.37 12.03
C PHE A 4 -3.99 -14.91 13.42
N GLU A 5 -4.73 -14.49 14.42
CA GLU A 5 -4.64 -15.08 15.77
C GLU A 5 -5.18 -16.52 15.76
N ILE A 6 -6.28 -16.79 15.07
CA ILE A 6 -6.78 -18.15 14.85
C ILE A 6 -5.73 -18.99 14.11
N LEU A 7 -5.14 -18.47 13.03
CA LEU A 7 -4.08 -19.16 12.28
C LEU A 7 -2.89 -19.55 13.16
N ARG A 8 -2.44 -18.64 14.03
CA ARG A 8 -1.31 -18.87 14.96
C ARG A 8 -1.59 -19.98 15.97
N GLN A 9 -2.85 -20.26 16.27
CA GLN A 9 -3.25 -21.28 17.26
C GLN A 9 -3.45 -22.67 16.63
N GLN A 10 -3.49 -22.77 15.30
CA GLN A 10 -3.67 -24.04 14.62
C GLN A 10 -2.49 -24.99 14.83
N PRO A 11 -2.70 -26.31 14.84
CA PRO A 11 -1.63 -27.30 14.83
C PRO A 11 -0.90 -27.31 13.48
N PHE A 12 0.38 -27.68 13.48
CA PHE A 12 1.14 -27.87 12.23
C PHE A 12 0.84 -29.24 11.57
N GLU A 13 -0.43 -29.45 11.22
CA GLU A 13 -0.91 -30.64 10.55
C GLU A 13 -1.10 -30.39 9.05
N THR A 14 -1.14 -31.45 8.24
CA THR A 14 -1.04 -31.34 6.77
C THR A 14 -2.16 -30.53 6.13
N GLU A 15 -3.37 -30.55 6.70
CA GLU A 15 -4.54 -29.88 6.13
C GLU A 15 -4.81 -28.50 6.73
N GLU A 16 -4.05 -28.09 7.72
CA GLU A 16 -4.25 -26.82 8.42
C GLU A 16 -3.67 -25.61 7.66
N ASP A 17 -4.35 -24.49 7.76
CA ASP A 17 -3.94 -23.25 7.06
C ASP A 17 -2.56 -22.75 7.48
N ILE A 18 -2.14 -22.96 8.74
CA ILE A 18 -0.80 -22.61 9.20
C ILE A 18 0.28 -23.40 8.42
N THR A 19 0.04 -24.67 8.18
CA THR A 19 0.94 -25.53 7.39
C THR A 19 0.98 -25.05 5.94
N ARG A 20 -0.18 -24.72 5.38
CA ARG A 20 -0.30 -24.15 4.05
C ARG A 20 0.41 -22.80 3.93
N TYR A 21 0.26 -21.92 4.93
CA TYR A 21 0.95 -20.61 4.97
C TYR A 21 2.47 -20.79 4.81
N PHE A 22 3.09 -21.63 5.63
CA PHE A 22 4.54 -21.86 5.59
C PHE A 22 4.98 -22.64 4.34
N THR A 23 4.17 -23.54 3.84
CA THR A 23 4.48 -24.31 2.62
C THR A 23 4.54 -23.42 1.38
N LEU A 24 3.68 -22.40 1.30
CA LEU A 24 3.59 -21.47 0.16
C LEU A 24 4.59 -20.29 0.24
N LEU A 25 5.37 -20.18 1.30
CA LEU A 25 6.39 -19.13 1.39
C LEU A 25 7.44 -19.30 0.27
N PRO A 26 7.93 -18.19 -0.30
CA PRO A 26 9.06 -18.21 -1.20
C PRO A 26 10.33 -18.69 -0.49
N GLU A 27 11.31 -19.15 -1.26
CA GLU A 27 12.63 -19.51 -0.74
C GLU A 27 13.23 -18.35 0.08
N GLY A 28 13.67 -18.66 1.30
CA GLY A 28 14.21 -17.69 2.22
C GLY A 28 14.35 -18.22 3.64
N GLN A 29 14.86 -17.41 4.55
CA GLN A 29 15.16 -17.82 5.94
C GLN A 29 13.95 -18.44 6.66
N LEU A 30 12.77 -17.86 6.51
CA LEU A 30 11.56 -18.34 7.16
C LEU A 30 11.10 -19.70 6.59
N LYS A 31 11.24 -19.89 5.28
CA LYS A 31 10.97 -21.18 4.63
C LYS A 31 11.97 -22.24 5.09
N CYS A 32 13.25 -21.94 5.13
CA CYS A 32 14.27 -22.84 5.64
C CYS A 32 14.02 -23.24 7.10
N ALA A 33 13.62 -22.30 7.94
CA ALA A 33 13.28 -22.59 9.34
C ALA A 33 12.07 -23.53 9.46
N TYR A 34 11.05 -23.35 8.63
CA TYR A 34 9.91 -24.24 8.57
C TYR A 34 10.29 -25.66 8.11
N ASP A 35 11.12 -25.77 7.08
CA ASP A 35 11.55 -27.07 6.56
C ASP A 35 12.46 -27.79 7.57
N ALA A 36 13.29 -27.07 8.31
CA ALA A 36 14.09 -27.60 9.43
C ALA A 36 13.18 -28.13 10.55
N MET A 37 12.16 -27.37 10.96
CA MET A 37 11.14 -27.81 11.93
C MET A 37 10.44 -29.10 11.48
N LYS A 38 10.10 -29.22 10.19
CA LYS A 38 9.47 -30.45 9.66
C LYS A 38 10.37 -31.67 9.79
N ALA A 39 11.66 -31.49 9.55
CA ALA A 39 12.66 -32.56 9.62
C ALA A 39 13.06 -32.92 11.06
N GLU A 40 12.72 -32.09 12.04
CA GLU A 40 13.08 -32.30 13.45
C GLU A 40 12.38 -33.54 14.02
N THR A 41 13.14 -34.38 14.70
CA THR A 41 12.68 -35.63 15.33
C THR A 41 12.50 -35.52 16.84
N ASP A 42 13.25 -34.62 17.49
CA ASP A 42 13.07 -34.32 18.90
C ASP A 42 11.78 -33.50 19.12
N MET A 43 10.82 -34.07 19.84
CA MET A 43 9.50 -33.49 20.04
C MET A 43 9.53 -32.19 20.82
N GLU A 44 10.42 -32.04 21.80
CA GLU A 44 10.54 -30.80 22.57
C GLU A 44 11.17 -29.69 21.72
N HIS A 45 12.20 -30.03 20.97
CA HIS A 45 12.86 -29.09 20.07
C HIS A 45 11.90 -28.64 18.95
N LYS A 46 11.20 -29.60 18.36
CA LYS A 46 10.18 -29.33 17.35
C LYS A 46 9.08 -28.39 17.84
N LYS A 47 8.58 -28.61 19.05
CA LYS A 47 7.56 -27.75 19.65
C LYS A 47 8.07 -26.31 19.85
N ARG A 48 9.29 -26.12 20.31
CA ARG A 48 9.92 -24.80 20.43
C ARG A 48 10.01 -24.09 19.06
N GLN A 49 10.47 -24.80 18.04
CA GLN A 49 10.53 -24.26 16.68
C GLN A 49 9.13 -23.88 16.14
N GLN A 50 8.10 -24.68 16.44
CA GLN A 50 6.71 -24.34 16.08
C GLN A 50 6.25 -23.05 16.76
N ASP A 51 6.54 -22.88 18.05
CA ASP A 51 6.18 -21.69 18.80
C ASP A 51 6.91 -20.44 18.28
N GLU A 52 8.20 -20.56 17.94
CA GLU A 52 8.96 -19.49 17.29
C GLU A 52 8.38 -19.12 15.92
N LEU A 53 8.05 -20.12 15.07
CA LEU A 53 7.45 -19.88 13.77
C LEU A 53 6.10 -19.17 13.88
N ARG A 54 5.25 -19.49 14.86
CA ARG A 54 3.99 -18.82 15.12
C ARG A 54 4.15 -17.32 15.34
N LEU A 55 5.20 -16.92 16.07
CA LEU A 55 5.50 -15.51 16.33
C LEU A 55 5.95 -14.76 15.07
N LEU A 56 6.51 -15.49 14.10
CA LEU A 56 7.01 -14.92 12.86
C LEU A 56 5.92 -14.76 11.77
N ILE A 57 4.71 -15.29 12.00
CA ILE A 57 3.57 -15.07 11.09
C ILE A 57 3.22 -13.59 11.06
N LYS A 58 3.37 -12.99 9.90
CA LYS A 58 3.00 -11.58 9.67
C LYS A 58 1.74 -11.51 8.82
N PRO A 59 0.71 -10.76 9.24
CA PRO A 59 -0.43 -10.49 8.38
C PRO A 59 0.02 -9.75 7.13
N GLY A 60 -0.64 -10.06 6.01
CA GLY A 60 -0.47 -9.29 4.79
C GLY A 60 -0.93 -7.84 4.98
N ARG A 61 -0.51 -6.97 4.08
CA ARG A 61 -0.93 -5.56 4.08
C ARG A 61 -2.30 -5.43 3.41
N ILE A 62 -3.15 -4.59 4.00
CA ILE A 62 -4.42 -4.18 3.39
C ILE A 62 -4.22 -2.76 2.89
N ASP A 63 -3.90 -2.60 1.61
CA ASP A 63 -3.76 -1.29 0.99
C ASP A 63 -5.13 -0.79 0.49
N VAL A 64 -5.40 0.49 0.68
CA VAL A 64 -6.66 1.12 0.28
C VAL A 64 -6.44 1.91 -1.01
N ASN A 65 -7.20 1.61 -2.05
CA ASN A 65 -7.14 2.36 -3.31
C ASN A 65 -8.20 3.46 -3.32
N LEU A 66 -7.78 4.71 -3.44
CA LEU A 66 -8.64 5.87 -3.66
C LEU A 66 -8.52 6.33 -5.12
N MET A 67 -9.61 6.18 -5.87
CA MET A 67 -9.71 6.71 -7.22
C MET A 67 -10.02 8.20 -7.17
N THR A 68 -9.09 9.02 -7.66
CA THR A 68 -9.17 10.49 -7.54
C THR A 68 -9.94 11.16 -8.66
N LYS A 69 -10.28 10.44 -9.74
CA LYS A 69 -10.96 11.00 -10.92
C LYS A 69 -12.39 11.43 -10.67
N VAL A 70 -13.11 10.71 -9.83
CA VAL A 70 -14.51 10.96 -9.53
C VAL A 70 -14.59 11.35 -8.07
N ASP A 71 -14.70 12.63 -7.83
CA ASP A 71 -14.80 13.18 -6.48
C ASP A 71 -16.12 13.94 -6.37
N CYS A 72 -17.15 13.23 -5.91
CA CYS A 72 -18.49 13.79 -5.74
C CYS A 72 -18.71 14.30 -4.34
N THR A 73 -19.46 15.39 -4.20
CA THR A 73 -19.94 15.84 -2.90
C THR A 73 -21.08 14.95 -2.41
N LEU A 74 -20.94 14.41 -1.19
CA LEU A 74 -21.90 13.47 -0.62
C LEU A 74 -23.20 14.12 -0.17
N ASP A 75 -23.13 15.34 0.37
CA ASP A 75 -24.27 16.02 0.95
C ASP A 75 -24.90 16.99 -0.07
N ARG A 76 -25.91 16.53 -0.81
CA ARG A 76 -26.74 17.37 -1.65
C ARG A 76 -28.19 17.27 -1.17
N VAL A 77 -28.74 18.40 -0.73
CA VAL A 77 -30.16 18.56 -0.49
C VAL A 77 -30.65 19.71 -1.38
N ASP A 78 -31.66 19.46 -2.19
CA ASP A 78 -32.24 20.44 -3.15
C ASP A 78 -31.17 21.14 -4.00
N ASN A 79 -30.23 20.40 -4.56
CA ASN A 79 -29.10 20.92 -5.33
C ASN A 79 -28.14 21.86 -4.57
N ARG A 80 -28.26 22.00 -3.26
CA ARG A 80 -27.32 22.76 -2.45
C ARG A 80 -26.27 21.82 -1.87
N ILE A 81 -25.00 22.23 -1.99
CA ILE A 81 -23.88 21.52 -1.34
C ILE A 81 -23.89 21.95 0.13
N LEU A 82 -24.19 21.02 1.04
CA LEU A 82 -24.25 21.31 2.47
C LEU A 82 -22.84 21.48 3.07
N ASP A 83 -21.92 20.62 2.67
CA ASP A 83 -20.53 20.68 3.13
C ASP A 83 -19.59 20.42 1.94
N PRO A 84 -18.94 21.46 1.42
CA PRO A 84 -17.99 21.31 0.32
C PRO A 84 -16.76 20.48 0.68
N ASP A 85 -16.47 20.27 1.96
CA ASP A 85 -15.33 19.45 2.39
C ASP A 85 -15.67 17.97 2.58
N LYS A 86 -16.95 17.59 2.41
CA LYS A 86 -17.38 16.20 2.37
C LYS A 86 -17.51 15.70 0.95
N THR A 87 -16.42 15.17 0.42
CA THR A 87 -16.42 14.48 -0.86
C THR A 87 -16.12 12.99 -0.65
N ASP A 88 -16.43 12.15 -1.65
CA ASP A 88 -16.14 10.71 -1.61
C ASP A 88 -14.65 10.46 -1.31
N ALA A 89 -13.76 11.17 -2.01
CA ALA A 89 -12.32 11.01 -1.84
C ALA A 89 -11.83 11.48 -0.46
N LEU A 90 -12.33 12.61 0.03
CA LEU A 90 -11.95 13.12 1.37
C LEU A 90 -12.49 12.23 2.49
N THR A 91 -13.71 11.71 2.33
CA THR A 91 -14.31 10.79 3.28
C THR A 91 -13.55 9.45 3.31
N GLY A 92 -13.19 8.93 2.14
CA GLY A 92 -12.35 7.74 2.03
C GLY A 92 -10.96 7.93 2.64
N LEU A 93 -10.31 9.08 2.39
CA LEU A 93 -9.03 9.43 3.02
C LEU A 93 -9.16 9.50 4.54
N LYS A 94 -10.20 10.17 5.05
CA LYS A 94 -10.45 10.27 6.49
C LYS A 94 -10.63 8.89 7.12
N GLY A 95 -11.48 8.03 6.54
CA GLY A 95 -11.71 6.69 7.04
C GLY A 95 -10.42 5.85 7.09
N PHE A 96 -9.55 5.95 6.07
CA PHE A 96 -8.26 5.31 6.08
C PHE A 96 -7.32 5.91 7.15
N ALA A 97 -7.22 7.23 7.21
CA ALA A 97 -6.31 7.92 8.13
C ALA A 97 -6.65 7.65 9.60
N GLU A 98 -7.95 7.59 9.95
CA GLU A 98 -8.44 7.33 11.30
C GLU A 98 -8.51 5.84 11.66
N SER A 99 -8.30 4.93 10.70
CA SER A 99 -8.27 3.48 10.95
C SER A 99 -7.01 3.06 11.70
N ASP A 100 -7.03 1.87 12.30
CA ASP A 100 -5.87 1.25 12.94
C ASP A 100 -4.92 0.52 11.95
N LEU A 101 -5.16 0.64 10.65
CA LEU A 101 -4.31 0.04 9.61
C LEU A 101 -2.92 0.68 9.58
N GLN A 102 -1.91 -0.16 9.51
CA GLN A 102 -0.52 0.22 9.18
C GLN A 102 -0.22 -0.26 7.77
N SER A 103 -0.58 0.56 6.78
CA SER A 103 -0.54 0.18 5.38
C SER A 103 -0.49 1.41 4.46
N SER A 104 -0.72 1.21 3.17
CA SER A 104 -0.66 2.29 2.20
C SER A 104 -2.04 2.71 1.71
N VAL A 105 -2.19 3.99 1.42
CA VAL A 105 -3.23 4.49 0.53
C VAL A 105 -2.65 4.67 -0.87
N ILE A 106 -3.36 4.11 -1.85
CA ILE A 106 -2.97 4.16 -3.26
C ILE A 106 -3.84 5.21 -3.94
N PHE A 107 -3.22 6.28 -4.45
CA PHE A 107 -3.91 7.26 -5.26
C PHE A 107 -3.81 6.89 -6.73
N SER A 108 -4.95 6.73 -7.37
CA SER A 108 -5.05 6.31 -8.76
C SER A 108 -5.85 7.30 -9.61
N ALA A 109 -5.61 7.23 -10.92
CA ALA A 109 -6.34 7.96 -11.93
C ALA A 109 -6.17 9.50 -11.92
N GLY A 110 -4.98 9.98 -11.58
CA GLY A 110 -4.60 11.38 -11.70
C GLY A 110 -4.54 12.13 -10.39
N MET A 111 -4.19 13.40 -10.48
CA MET A 111 -4.00 14.27 -9.32
C MET A 111 -5.31 14.93 -8.88
N ASN A 112 -5.61 14.85 -7.59
CA ASN A 112 -6.63 15.65 -6.93
C ASN A 112 -5.96 16.57 -5.89
N PRO A 113 -5.73 17.86 -6.21
CA PRO A 113 -5.01 18.78 -5.31
C PRO A 113 -5.68 18.97 -3.95
N ARG A 114 -7.02 18.87 -3.91
CA ARG A 114 -7.80 18.98 -2.67
C ARG A 114 -7.56 17.78 -1.76
N LEU A 115 -7.67 16.58 -2.32
CA LEU A 115 -7.38 15.32 -1.62
C LEU A 115 -5.94 15.31 -1.11
N TYR A 116 -4.98 15.62 -1.98
CA TYR A 116 -3.55 15.67 -1.62
C TYR A 116 -3.25 16.73 -0.55
N GLY A 117 -3.97 17.86 -0.62
CA GLY A 117 -3.86 18.89 0.42
C GLY A 117 -4.38 18.46 1.78
N ALA A 118 -5.40 17.60 1.81
CA ALA A 118 -5.99 17.11 3.05
C ALA A 118 -5.12 16.08 3.78
N ILE A 119 -4.23 15.39 3.09
CA ILE A 119 -3.32 14.40 3.71
C ILE A 119 -2.52 15.02 4.86
N ALA A 120 -2.05 16.25 4.67
CA ALA A 120 -1.24 16.94 5.67
C ALA A 120 -1.96 17.21 7.02
N LYS A 121 -3.28 17.00 7.07
CA LYS A 121 -4.06 17.12 8.31
C LYS A 121 -3.88 15.91 9.25
N TYR A 122 -3.33 14.82 8.76
CA TYR A 122 -3.24 13.54 9.49
C TYR A 122 -1.78 13.22 9.83
N PRO A 123 -1.41 13.19 11.12
CA PRO A 123 -0.01 13.00 11.55
C PRO A 123 0.56 11.63 11.17
N ASP A 124 -0.25 10.60 11.05
CA ASP A 124 0.19 9.24 10.70
C ASP A 124 0.83 9.11 9.29
N PHE A 125 0.73 10.13 8.44
CA PHE A 125 1.42 10.21 7.15
C PHE A 125 2.82 10.82 7.23
N PHE A 126 3.22 11.26 8.40
CA PHE A 126 4.56 11.78 8.65
C PHE A 126 5.38 10.78 9.47
N PRO A 127 6.72 10.85 9.38
CA PRO A 127 7.57 10.00 10.18
C PRO A 127 7.39 10.30 11.67
N ASP A 128 7.38 9.26 12.48
CA ASP A 128 7.44 9.36 13.93
C ASP A 128 8.87 9.63 14.43
N SER A 129 9.09 9.60 15.75
CA SER A 129 10.41 9.82 16.36
C SER A 129 11.46 8.76 15.97
N SER A 130 11.05 7.60 15.47
CA SER A 130 11.93 6.55 14.96
C SER A 130 12.20 6.67 13.45
N GLY A 131 11.50 7.57 12.75
CA GLY A 131 11.54 7.71 11.32
C GLY A 131 10.55 6.80 10.57
N GLU A 132 9.70 6.05 11.28
CA GLU A 132 8.71 5.17 10.69
C GLU A 132 7.44 5.93 10.28
N ILE A 133 6.92 5.62 9.09
CA ILE A 133 5.67 6.18 8.57
C ILE A 133 4.57 5.12 8.66
N LYS A 134 3.59 5.33 9.52
CA LYS A 134 2.50 4.39 9.77
C LYS A 134 1.54 4.27 8.59
N LYS A 135 1.20 5.40 7.96
CA LYS A 135 0.32 5.48 6.79
C LYS A 135 1.13 5.89 5.57
N GLN A 136 1.40 4.96 4.67
CA GLN A 136 2.24 5.19 3.52
C GLN A 136 1.43 5.63 2.30
N ILE A 137 2.07 6.36 1.39
CA ILE A 137 1.46 6.82 0.14
C ILE A 137 2.06 6.08 -1.04
N VAL A 138 1.18 5.55 -1.87
CA VAL A 138 1.50 4.97 -3.16
C VAL A 138 0.85 5.81 -4.26
N LEU A 139 1.63 6.27 -5.22
CA LEU A 139 1.13 6.96 -6.40
C LEU A 139 1.12 6.03 -7.61
N LYS A 140 -0.06 5.85 -8.22
CA LYS A 140 -0.19 5.18 -9.51
C LYS A 140 -0.07 6.20 -10.63
N VAL A 141 0.91 6.01 -11.49
CA VAL A 141 1.28 6.95 -12.55
C VAL A 141 1.53 6.23 -13.87
N SER A 142 1.23 6.90 -14.97
CA SER A 142 1.42 6.37 -16.32
C SER A 142 2.65 6.93 -17.03
N ASP A 143 3.25 8.00 -16.51
CA ASP A 143 4.42 8.66 -17.09
C ASP A 143 5.23 9.41 -16.02
N TYR A 144 6.49 9.68 -16.35
CA TYR A 144 7.44 10.35 -15.46
C TYR A 144 7.05 11.78 -15.11
N ARG A 145 6.51 12.53 -16.07
CA ARG A 145 6.08 13.92 -15.84
C ARG A 145 4.98 13.99 -14.81
N SER A 146 3.99 13.10 -14.91
CA SER A 146 2.91 13.00 -13.94
C SER A 146 3.44 12.66 -12.55
N ALA A 147 4.37 11.71 -12.46
CA ALA A 147 5.03 11.34 -11.21
C ALA A 147 5.73 12.55 -10.57
N ALA A 148 6.58 13.25 -11.32
CA ALA A 148 7.32 14.40 -10.81
C ALA A 148 6.39 15.53 -10.34
N ILE A 149 5.30 15.83 -11.06
CA ILE A 149 4.35 16.87 -10.66
C ILE A 149 3.66 16.49 -9.35
N GLN A 150 3.17 15.26 -9.23
CA GLN A 150 2.45 14.78 -8.06
C GLN A 150 3.40 14.66 -6.84
N GLY A 151 4.60 14.13 -7.05
CA GLY A 151 5.63 14.04 -6.01
C GLY A 151 6.00 15.40 -5.44
N ARG A 152 6.30 16.36 -6.30
CA ARG A 152 6.61 17.74 -5.88
C ARG A 152 5.47 18.41 -5.11
N PHE A 153 4.23 18.13 -5.48
CA PHE A 153 3.08 18.68 -4.75
C PHE A 153 3.02 18.14 -3.32
N LEU A 154 3.25 16.84 -3.14
CA LEU A 154 3.26 16.19 -1.82
C LEU A 154 4.49 16.60 -1.01
N ALA A 155 5.67 16.62 -1.63
CA ALA A 155 6.92 17.02 -0.99
C ALA A 155 6.88 18.45 -0.42
N LYS A 156 6.25 19.41 -1.13
CA LYS A 156 6.00 20.77 -0.61
C LYS A 156 5.16 20.81 0.66
N LYS A 157 4.48 19.72 1.00
CA LYS A 157 3.70 19.57 2.23
C LYS A 157 4.40 18.70 3.27
N GLY A 158 5.65 18.32 3.02
CA GLY A 158 6.43 17.43 3.87
C GLY A 158 5.98 15.98 3.83
N ILE A 159 5.22 15.58 2.80
CA ILE A 159 4.67 14.23 2.68
C ILE A 159 5.56 13.40 1.76
N TRP A 160 5.97 12.23 2.26
CA TRP A 160 6.80 11.27 1.54
C TRP A 160 5.95 10.33 0.68
N VAL A 161 6.37 10.12 -0.58
CA VAL A 161 5.81 9.08 -1.46
C VAL A 161 6.62 7.81 -1.28
N SER A 162 6.01 6.79 -0.68
CA SER A 162 6.71 5.54 -0.34
C SER A 162 6.88 4.60 -1.51
N GLU A 163 5.98 4.68 -2.51
CA GLU A 163 6.00 3.79 -3.67
C GLU A 163 5.42 4.48 -4.91
N TRP A 164 6.02 4.21 -6.04
CA TRP A 164 5.54 4.60 -7.36
C TRP A 164 5.11 3.34 -8.12
N ARG A 165 3.82 3.24 -8.46
CA ARG A 165 3.27 2.15 -9.28
C ARG A 165 3.05 2.63 -10.69
N PHE A 166 3.66 1.95 -11.65
CA PHE A 166 3.51 2.28 -13.05
C PHE A 166 2.39 1.47 -13.67
N GLU A 167 1.44 2.17 -14.29
CA GLU A 167 0.38 1.55 -15.08
C GLU A 167 0.41 2.09 -16.50
N SER A 168 0.06 1.24 -17.47
CA SER A 168 -0.24 1.74 -18.80
C SER A 168 -1.49 2.62 -18.76
N GLY A 169 -1.54 3.68 -19.56
CA GLY A 169 -2.71 4.55 -19.67
C GLY A 169 -3.99 3.78 -20.00
N LEU A 170 -3.88 2.61 -20.64
CA LEU A 170 -5.00 1.73 -20.96
C LEU A 170 -5.62 1.07 -19.72
N ASN A 171 -4.79 0.69 -18.74
CA ASN A 171 -5.26 -0.01 -17.54
C ASN A 171 -5.93 0.91 -16.51
N CYS A 172 -5.63 2.21 -16.57
CA CYS A 172 -6.24 3.20 -15.65
C CYS A 172 -7.69 3.58 -16.00
N GLY A 173 -8.32 2.96 -16.99
CA GLY A 173 -9.64 3.37 -17.49
C GLY A 173 -9.66 4.83 -17.97
N GLY A 174 -8.50 5.42 -18.12
CA GLY A 174 -8.27 6.77 -18.59
C GLY A 174 -7.93 6.78 -20.06
N HIS A 175 -8.22 7.90 -20.70
CA HIS A 175 -7.76 8.14 -22.04
C HIS A 175 -6.24 7.98 -22.07
N ALA A 176 -5.73 7.30 -23.09
CA ALA A 176 -4.32 7.24 -23.40
C ALA A 176 -3.86 8.64 -23.81
N PHE A 177 -3.75 9.55 -22.83
CA PHE A 177 -3.24 10.86 -23.12
C PHE A 177 -1.75 10.81 -23.31
N ALA A 178 -1.41 11.23 -24.48
CA ALA A 178 -0.33 12.12 -24.77
C ALA A 178 1.09 11.63 -24.68
N THR A 179 1.37 10.46 -24.24
CA THR A 179 2.66 9.83 -24.49
C THR A 179 2.56 8.88 -25.68
N GLN A 180 1.83 9.29 -26.73
CA GLN A 180 1.75 8.61 -28.03
C GLN A 180 1.65 7.07 -27.96
N GLY A 181 0.90 6.54 -26.97
CA GLY A 181 0.74 5.10 -26.79
C GLY A 181 2.04 4.37 -26.45
N MET A 182 2.96 5.01 -25.75
CA MET A 182 4.20 4.38 -25.37
C MET A 182 3.97 3.08 -24.61
N LEU A 183 4.61 2.02 -25.07
CA LEU A 183 4.64 0.73 -24.42
C LEU A 183 5.28 0.87 -23.03
N MET A 184 4.93 -0.02 -22.10
CA MET A 184 5.47 -0.02 -20.74
C MET A 184 7.02 -0.06 -20.69
N GLY A 185 7.67 -0.72 -21.65
CA GLY A 185 9.13 -0.81 -21.70
C GLY A 185 9.83 0.55 -21.72
N PRO A 186 9.54 1.45 -22.66
CA PRO A 186 10.09 2.80 -22.68
C PRO A 186 9.78 3.61 -21.41
N ILE A 187 8.56 3.51 -20.88
CA ILE A 187 8.17 4.20 -19.65
C ILE A 187 9.01 3.73 -18.47
N LEU A 188 9.13 2.41 -18.28
CA LEU A 188 9.95 1.83 -17.20
C LEU A 188 11.43 2.17 -17.34
N LYS A 189 11.93 2.27 -18.58
CA LYS A 189 13.31 2.70 -18.85
C LYS A 189 13.53 4.14 -18.37
N GLU A 190 12.65 5.07 -18.74
CA GLU A 190 12.73 6.46 -18.28
C GLU A 190 12.73 6.56 -16.74
N PHE A 191 11.83 5.86 -16.08
CA PHE A 191 11.78 5.83 -14.61
C PHE A 191 13.05 5.26 -13.99
N LYS A 192 13.60 4.18 -14.56
CA LYS A 192 14.85 3.58 -14.10
C LYS A 192 16.02 4.57 -14.19
N GLU A 193 16.11 5.28 -15.29
CA GLU A 193 17.18 6.26 -15.54
C GLU A 193 17.08 7.49 -14.65
N ARG A 194 15.86 7.93 -14.34
CA ARG A 194 15.58 9.18 -13.61
C ARG A 194 15.08 8.97 -12.18
N ARG A 195 15.19 7.77 -11.64
CA ARG A 195 14.64 7.44 -10.31
C ARG A 195 15.16 8.34 -9.18
N LEU A 196 16.43 8.73 -9.25
CA LEU A 196 17.04 9.57 -8.22
C LEU A 196 16.44 10.98 -8.21
N GLU A 197 16.05 11.52 -9.36
CA GLU A 197 15.38 12.82 -9.44
C GLU A 197 14.04 12.84 -8.69
N LEU A 198 13.33 11.69 -8.60
CA LEU A 198 12.10 11.60 -7.82
C LEU A 198 12.36 11.54 -6.32
N ILE A 199 13.50 11.00 -5.89
CA ILE A 199 13.89 10.93 -4.48
C ILE A 199 14.36 12.30 -3.98
N GLU A 200 15.03 13.06 -4.84
CA GLU A 200 15.56 14.39 -4.51
C GLU A 200 14.52 15.50 -4.64
N THR A 201 13.31 15.19 -5.08
CA THR A 201 12.23 16.16 -5.30
C THR A 201 11.54 16.56 -4.01
#